data_635fdef264119a90abb619677ad9aad0
#
_entry.id   635fdef264119a90abb619677ad9aad0
#
_cell.length_a   1.000
_cell.length_b   1.000
_cell.length_c   1.000
_cell.angle_alpha   90.00
_cell.angle_beta   90.00
_cell.angle_gamma   90.00
#
_symmetry.space_group_name_H-M   'P 1'
#
loop_
_entity.id
_entity.type
_entity.pdbx_description
1 polymer ?
#
loop_
_entity_poly.entity_id
_entity_poly.type
_entity_poly.pdbx_seq_one_letter_code
_entity_poly.pdbx_strand_id
1 'polypeptide(L)'
;MTYRPSSPYAPPRRSRRPSLPRPPRRPRLTRRGRLALLLGAVLAVAVGVGVPLLLTRDEPAVEPARTLLVPEGWRARQVYTAVDRALGLPEGTARKTATAPAAALALPRAAGGNPEGYLFPATYPVTGGTTPQGLLKFMVDTAAKRFGAARIVAGAKAQGLSVYQTVIAASIVQAEADNPEDMAKVARVVHNRLARGMALQMDSTLNYALGRSTVDTSYEDTRIRNPYNTYERKGLPPTPIGNPGDQALDAVIRPTDGDWLYFVTVAPGDTRFTADYARHQENVAEFNANRGAERG
;
A
#
# COMPACT_ATOMS: atom_id res chain seq x y z
N MET A 1 120.72 -41.12 0.34
CA MET A 1 121.25 -41.84 1.50
C MET A 1 120.90 -41.14 2.78
N THR A 2 120.51 -41.95 3.73
CA THR A 2 120.34 -41.69 5.18
C THR A 2 119.07 -41.06 5.66
N TYR A 3 118.35 -41.89 6.21
CA TYR A 3 117.31 -41.97 7.17
C TYR A 3 117.62 -41.25 8.47
N ARG A 4 116.64 -40.53 9.05
CA ARG A 4 116.47 -40.43 10.50
C ARG A 4 115.05 -40.12 10.91
N PRO A 5 114.53 -40.85 11.85
CA PRO A 5 113.19 -40.59 12.43
C PRO A 5 113.29 -39.73 13.70
N SER A 6 112.21 -39.06 14.02
CA SER A 6 111.97 -38.65 15.40
C SER A 6 110.53 -38.35 15.69
N SER A 7 109.93 -39.19 16.47
CA SER A 7 108.82 -38.93 17.36
C SER A 7 109.30 -37.99 18.49
N PRO A 8 108.47 -37.25 19.21
CA PRO A 8 107.49 -37.89 20.10
C PRO A 8 106.16 -37.08 20.33
N TYR A 9 105.24 -37.81 20.68
CA TYR A 9 104.01 -37.57 21.36
C TYR A 9 103.98 -36.42 22.35
N ALA A 10 102.95 -35.45 22.22
CA ALA A 10 102.60 -34.48 23.26
C ALA A 10 101.09 -34.74 23.65
N PRO A 11 100.79 -34.75 24.96
CA PRO A 11 99.46 -35.12 25.44
C PRO A 11 98.36 -34.05 25.14
N PRO A 12 97.10 -34.41 25.02
CA PRO A 12 96.03 -33.49 24.65
C PRO A 12 95.70 -32.51 25.78
N ARG A 13 95.58 -31.25 25.46
CA ARG A 13 95.06 -30.23 26.35
C ARG A 13 93.60 -30.47 26.64
N ARG A 14 93.24 -30.60 27.93
CA ARG A 14 91.83 -30.63 28.39
C ARG A 14 91.10 -29.36 27.93
N SER A 15 90.13 -29.52 27.12
CA SER A 15 89.17 -28.51 26.77
C SER A 15 88.27 -28.12 27.96
N ARG A 16 88.31 -26.84 28.32
CA ARG A 16 87.40 -26.30 29.33
C ARG A 16 85.95 -26.37 28.76
N ARG A 17 85.05 -27.08 29.44
CA ARG A 17 83.63 -27.06 29.16
C ARG A 17 83.05 -25.66 29.34
N PRO A 18 82.33 -25.08 28.40
CA PRO A 18 81.63 -23.83 28.61
C PRO A 18 80.56 -23.99 29.70
N SER A 19 80.55 -23.07 30.66
CA SER A 19 79.53 -22.99 31.70
C SER A 19 78.18 -22.57 31.10
N LEU A 20 77.17 -23.36 31.33
CA LEU A 20 75.76 -23.04 30.94
C LEU A 20 75.35 -21.75 31.64
N PRO A 21 74.66 -20.83 30.93
CA PRO A 21 74.10 -19.63 31.54
C PRO A 21 72.98 -20.01 32.58
N ARG A 22 73.08 -19.38 33.73
CA ARG A 22 72.07 -19.55 34.80
C ARG A 22 70.74 -19.05 34.31
N PRO A 23 69.59 -19.77 34.56
CA PRO A 23 68.23 -19.34 34.18
C PRO A 23 67.94 -18.02 34.91
N PRO A 24 67.19 -17.10 34.19
CA PRO A 24 66.82 -15.82 34.76
C PRO A 24 65.96 -16.01 36.01
N ARG A 25 66.28 -15.32 37.08
CA ARG A 25 65.46 -15.34 38.31
C ARG A 25 64.13 -14.74 38.01
N ARG A 26 63.02 -15.50 38.12
CA ARG A 26 61.64 -15.01 37.98
C ARG A 26 61.42 -13.86 38.97
N PRO A 27 60.95 -12.71 38.52
CA PRO A 27 60.63 -11.59 39.38
C PRO A 27 59.54 -12.00 40.38
N ARG A 28 59.83 -11.88 41.68
CA ARG A 28 58.83 -12.09 42.73
C ARG A 28 57.98 -10.83 42.80
N LEU A 29 56.68 -10.95 42.35
CA LEU A 29 55.70 -9.88 42.46
C LEU A 29 55.50 -9.48 43.93
N THR A 30 55.64 -8.22 44.21
CA THR A 30 55.35 -7.64 45.53
C THR A 30 53.81 -7.76 45.82
N ARG A 31 53.43 -7.68 47.13
CA ARG A 31 51.99 -7.72 47.49
C ARG A 31 51.18 -6.69 46.70
N ARG A 32 51.73 -5.50 46.44
CA ARG A 32 51.07 -4.47 45.60
C ARG A 32 50.97 -4.88 44.13
N GLY A 33 51.98 -5.56 43.56
CA GLY A 33 51.91 -6.08 42.18
C GLY A 33 50.91 -7.21 42.00
N ARG A 34 50.70 -8.09 43.02
CA ARG A 34 49.67 -9.12 43.00
C ARG A 34 48.27 -8.53 43.09
N LEU A 35 48.08 -7.46 43.90
CA LEU A 35 46.79 -6.76 44.02
C LEU A 35 46.41 -6.05 42.71
N ALA A 36 47.38 -5.41 42.04
CA ALA A 36 47.17 -4.78 40.73
C ALA A 36 46.83 -5.78 39.64
N LEU A 37 47.42 -6.98 39.63
CA LEU A 37 47.09 -8.04 38.70
C LEU A 37 45.70 -8.63 38.96
N LEU A 38 45.31 -8.77 40.24
CA LEU A 38 43.94 -9.23 40.58
C LEU A 38 42.87 -8.20 40.20
N LEU A 39 43.14 -6.91 40.46
CA LEU A 39 42.24 -5.83 40.02
C LEU A 39 42.12 -5.75 38.49
N GLY A 40 43.26 -5.90 37.78
CA GLY A 40 43.26 -5.94 36.31
C GLY A 40 42.52 -7.14 35.75
N ALA A 41 42.63 -8.33 36.39
CA ALA A 41 41.91 -9.53 35.99
C ALA A 41 40.36 -9.39 36.24
N VAL A 42 39.96 -8.80 37.38
CA VAL A 42 38.55 -8.53 37.69
C VAL A 42 37.96 -7.49 36.72
N LEU A 43 38.75 -6.45 36.37
CA LEU A 43 38.31 -5.45 35.39
C LEU A 43 38.17 -6.08 33.97
N ALA A 44 39.13 -6.93 33.58
CA ALA A 44 39.06 -7.64 32.29
C ALA A 44 37.88 -8.60 32.19
N VAL A 45 37.54 -9.28 33.29
CA VAL A 45 36.33 -10.14 33.35
C VAL A 45 35.04 -9.29 33.33
N ALA A 46 35.04 -8.16 34.07
CA ALA A 46 33.88 -7.25 34.07
C ALA A 46 33.66 -6.62 32.68
N VAL A 47 34.73 -6.25 31.95
CA VAL A 47 34.62 -5.73 30.58
C VAL A 47 34.36 -6.86 29.57
N GLY A 48 34.99 -8.03 29.73
CA GLY A 48 34.83 -9.16 28.81
C GLY A 48 33.48 -9.87 28.89
N VAL A 49 32.79 -9.82 30.04
CA VAL A 49 31.48 -10.46 30.24
C VAL A 49 30.34 -9.44 30.35
N GLY A 50 30.61 -8.32 31.04
CA GLY A 50 29.56 -7.29 31.27
C GLY A 50 29.22 -6.50 30.01
N VAL A 51 30.21 -6.20 29.16
CA VAL A 51 29.95 -5.47 27.91
C VAL A 51 29.19 -6.31 26.89
N PRO A 52 29.53 -7.58 26.61
CA PRO A 52 28.69 -8.44 25.75
C PRO A 52 27.26 -8.64 26.31
N LEU A 53 27.13 -8.81 27.66
CA LEU A 53 25.81 -8.99 28.27
C LEU A 53 24.91 -7.73 28.18
N LEU A 54 25.53 -6.54 28.13
CA LEU A 54 24.81 -5.28 27.89
C LEU A 54 24.51 -5.03 26.41
N LEU A 55 25.34 -5.60 25.51
CA LEU A 55 25.15 -5.50 24.06
C LEU A 55 24.22 -6.60 23.50
N THR A 56 24.02 -7.69 24.23
CA THR A 56 23.00 -8.73 23.92
C THR A 56 21.67 -8.44 24.62
N ARG A 57 21.35 -7.17 24.88
CA ARG A 57 19.93 -6.85 25.03
C ARG A 57 19.29 -7.22 23.71
N ASP A 58 18.48 -8.27 23.73
CA ASP A 58 17.58 -8.61 22.64
C ASP A 58 16.87 -7.31 22.23
N GLU A 59 17.32 -6.70 21.14
CA GLU A 59 16.43 -5.77 20.46
C GLU A 59 15.16 -6.57 20.22
N PRO A 60 13.98 -6.07 20.68
CA PRO A 60 12.74 -6.77 20.42
C PRO A 60 12.74 -7.05 18.92
N ALA A 61 12.67 -8.33 18.55
CA ALA A 61 12.64 -8.75 17.16
C ALA A 61 11.60 -7.86 16.48
N VAL A 62 12.07 -6.98 15.57
CA VAL A 62 11.17 -6.12 14.79
C VAL A 62 10.33 -7.10 13.99
N GLU A 63 9.13 -7.42 14.52
CA GLU A 63 8.18 -8.23 13.76
C GLU A 63 8.07 -7.58 12.39
N PRO A 64 8.18 -8.34 11.29
CA PRO A 64 8.06 -7.78 9.96
C PRO A 64 6.75 -7.00 9.91
N ALA A 65 6.85 -5.71 9.62
CA ALA A 65 5.72 -4.80 9.62
C ALA A 65 4.67 -5.37 8.66
N ARG A 66 3.60 -5.95 9.21
CA ARG A 66 2.46 -6.39 8.41
C ARG A 66 1.82 -5.16 7.79
N THR A 67 1.37 -5.29 6.57
CA THR A 67 0.68 -4.21 5.88
C THR A 67 -0.63 -4.70 5.32
N LEU A 68 -1.61 -3.81 5.26
CA LEU A 68 -2.87 -4.01 4.56
C LEU A 68 -2.87 -3.16 3.29
N LEU A 69 -2.87 -3.78 2.12
CA LEU A 69 -3.11 -3.12 0.85
C LEU A 69 -4.61 -2.99 0.63
N VAL A 70 -5.06 -1.77 0.37
CA VAL A 70 -6.42 -1.44 -0.09
C VAL A 70 -6.30 -0.97 -1.54
N PRO A 71 -6.71 -1.78 -2.53
CA PRO A 71 -6.71 -1.40 -3.94
C PRO A 71 -7.72 -0.30 -4.26
N GLU A 72 -7.46 0.44 -5.34
CA GLU A 72 -8.40 1.38 -5.92
C GLU A 72 -9.68 0.69 -6.39
N GLY A 73 -10.80 1.39 -6.36
CA GLY A 73 -12.11 0.86 -6.77
C GLY A 73 -12.78 -0.08 -5.76
N TRP A 74 -12.07 -0.51 -4.70
CA TRP A 74 -12.71 -1.35 -3.70
C TRP A 74 -13.88 -0.66 -3.01
N ARG A 75 -14.95 -1.42 -2.78
CA ARG A 75 -16.10 -0.98 -1.99
C ARG A 75 -15.80 -1.10 -0.50
N ALA A 76 -16.45 -0.29 0.33
CA ALA A 76 -16.29 -0.32 1.78
C ALA A 76 -16.42 -1.75 2.35
N ARG A 77 -17.37 -2.57 1.84
CA ARG A 77 -17.51 -3.98 2.27
C ARG A 77 -16.26 -4.82 2.08
N GLN A 78 -15.53 -4.62 0.98
CA GLN A 78 -14.28 -5.35 0.68
C GLN A 78 -13.17 -4.89 1.63
N VAL A 79 -13.11 -3.58 1.90
CA VAL A 79 -12.17 -3.02 2.87
C VAL A 79 -12.44 -3.58 4.26
N TYR A 80 -13.69 -3.64 4.71
CA TYR A 80 -14.03 -4.23 6.02
C TYR A 80 -13.58 -5.68 6.15
N THR A 81 -13.87 -6.51 5.15
CA THR A 81 -13.43 -7.91 5.13
C THR A 81 -11.90 -8.03 5.20
N ALA A 82 -11.19 -7.15 4.48
CA ALA A 82 -9.73 -7.13 4.49
C ALA A 82 -9.17 -6.66 5.84
N VAL A 83 -9.79 -5.68 6.49
CA VAL A 83 -9.43 -5.22 7.85
C VAL A 83 -9.63 -6.35 8.86
N ASP A 84 -10.80 -7.02 8.85
CA ASP A 84 -11.08 -8.14 9.77
C ASP A 84 -10.03 -9.25 9.60
N ARG A 85 -9.70 -9.62 8.36
CA ARG A 85 -8.68 -10.62 8.05
C ARG A 85 -7.27 -10.19 8.49
N ALA A 86 -6.88 -8.96 8.21
CA ALA A 86 -5.56 -8.44 8.57
C ALA A 86 -5.34 -8.38 10.10
N LEU A 87 -6.41 -8.13 10.86
CA LEU A 87 -6.38 -8.05 12.32
C LEU A 87 -6.75 -9.38 13.02
N GLY A 88 -7.06 -10.44 12.27
CA GLY A 88 -7.46 -11.74 12.83
C GLY A 88 -8.79 -11.68 13.60
N LEU A 89 -9.73 -10.84 13.17
CA LEU A 89 -11.01 -10.60 13.83
C LEU A 89 -12.15 -11.38 13.16
N PRO A 90 -13.23 -11.67 13.89
CA PRO A 90 -14.45 -12.22 13.32
C PRO A 90 -15.01 -11.33 12.19
N GLU A 91 -15.51 -11.97 11.13
CA GLU A 91 -16.12 -11.25 10.00
C GLU A 91 -17.24 -10.30 10.45
N GLY A 92 -17.25 -9.10 9.88
CA GLY A 92 -18.22 -8.04 10.18
C GLY A 92 -17.83 -7.15 11.36
N THR A 93 -16.70 -7.40 12.05
CA THR A 93 -16.23 -6.57 13.17
C THR A 93 -15.90 -5.15 12.71
N ALA A 94 -15.11 -4.99 11.64
CA ALA A 94 -14.76 -3.69 11.07
C ALA A 94 -16.01 -2.94 10.58
N ARG A 95 -16.96 -3.64 9.94
CA ARG A 95 -18.23 -3.04 9.52
C ARG A 95 -19.03 -2.51 10.71
N LYS A 96 -19.20 -3.31 11.76
CA LYS A 96 -19.90 -2.88 13.00
C LYS A 96 -19.19 -1.67 13.61
N THR A 97 -17.86 -1.69 13.65
CA THR A 97 -17.05 -0.56 14.13
C THR A 97 -17.30 0.69 13.29
N ALA A 98 -17.28 0.59 11.95
CA ALA A 98 -17.47 1.74 11.06
C ALA A 98 -18.85 2.40 11.18
N THR A 99 -19.90 1.61 11.48
CA THR A 99 -21.29 2.08 11.57
C THR A 99 -21.72 2.43 13.00
N ALA A 100 -20.87 2.20 14.00
CA ALA A 100 -21.17 2.53 15.39
C ALA A 100 -21.23 4.06 15.58
N PRO A 101 -22.17 4.60 16.35
CA PRO A 101 -22.24 6.05 16.64
C PRO A 101 -20.96 6.60 17.26
N ALA A 102 -20.22 5.78 18.01
CA ALA A 102 -18.96 6.13 18.63
C ALA A 102 -17.74 6.06 17.68
N ALA A 103 -17.91 5.61 16.44
CA ALA A 103 -16.80 5.41 15.51
C ALA A 103 -16.06 6.70 15.15
N ALA A 104 -16.74 7.86 15.17
CA ALA A 104 -16.19 9.20 14.94
C ALA A 104 -15.16 9.24 13.79
N LEU A 105 -15.50 8.64 12.64
CA LEU A 105 -14.60 8.54 11.49
C LEU A 105 -14.30 9.90 10.83
N ALA A 106 -14.79 11.00 11.40
CA ALA A 106 -14.58 12.36 10.88
C ALA A 106 -14.94 12.53 9.39
N LEU A 107 -15.98 11.82 8.94
CA LEU A 107 -16.48 11.92 7.58
C LEU A 107 -17.07 13.32 7.32
N PRO A 108 -17.01 13.82 6.08
CA PRO A 108 -17.67 15.06 5.74
C PRO A 108 -19.18 14.93 5.93
N ARG A 109 -19.84 16.03 6.32
CA ARG A 109 -21.28 16.04 6.58
C ARG A 109 -22.12 15.51 5.38
N ALA A 110 -21.64 15.78 4.16
CA ALA A 110 -22.30 15.31 2.94
C ALA A 110 -22.31 13.79 2.79
N ALA A 111 -21.38 13.06 3.44
CA ALA A 111 -21.35 11.60 3.42
C ALA A 111 -22.44 10.95 4.29
N GLY A 112 -23.12 11.72 5.16
CA GLY A 112 -24.20 11.19 6.00
C GLY A 112 -23.81 10.02 6.90
N GLY A 113 -22.52 9.92 7.28
CA GLY A 113 -22.00 8.82 8.09
C GLY A 113 -21.61 7.56 7.28
N ASN A 114 -21.79 7.57 5.95
CA ASN A 114 -21.38 6.47 5.07
C ASN A 114 -19.91 6.65 4.64
N PRO A 115 -18.97 5.74 4.99
CA PRO A 115 -17.58 5.84 4.61
C PRO A 115 -17.27 5.34 3.19
N GLU A 116 -18.25 4.94 2.39
CA GLU A 116 -18.04 4.58 0.98
C GLU A 116 -17.38 5.74 0.22
N GLY A 117 -16.27 5.45 -0.48
CA GLY A 117 -15.45 6.45 -1.16
C GLY A 117 -14.42 7.16 -0.27
N TYR A 118 -14.45 6.94 1.05
CA TYR A 118 -13.55 7.56 2.03
C TYR A 118 -12.57 6.60 2.72
N LEU A 119 -12.59 5.32 2.37
CA LEU A 119 -11.59 4.35 2.81
C LEU A 119 -10.45 4.34 1.78
N PHE A 120 -9.60 5.37 1.78
CA PHE A 120 -8.67 5.70 0.70
C PHE A 120 -7.77 4.52 0.31
N PRO A 121 -7.57 4.25 -1.00
CA PRO A 121 -6.70 3.21 -1.49
C PRO A 121 -5.24 3.51 -1.17
N ALA A 122 -4.58 2.65 -0.39
CA ALA A 122 -3.17 2.74 -0.02
C ALA A 122 -2.70 1.48 0.70
N THR A 123 -1.41 1.41 1.01
CA THR A 123 -0.84 0.41 1.90
C THR A 123 -0.76 0.96 3.32
N TYR A 124 -1.43 0.30 4.25
CA TYR A 124 -1.53 0.72 5.65
C TYR A 124 -0.71 -0.20 6.55
N PRO A 125 0.08 0.35 7.50
CA PRO A 125 0.81 -0.46 8.47
C PRO A 125 -0.16 -1.13 9.45
N VAL A 126 0.10 -2.40 9.76
CA VAL A 126 -0.63 -3.19 10.76
C VAL A 126 0.36 -3.69 11.80
N THR A 127 0.17 -3.28 13.05
CA THR A 127 0.98 -3.66 14.20
C THR A 127 0.13 -4.39 15.23
N GLY A 128 0.74 -4.98 16.27
CA GLY A 128 0.01 -5.65 17.35
C GLY A 128 -0.96 -4.75 18.12
N GLY A 129 -0.79 -3.41 18.07
CA GLY A 129 -1.70 -2.44 18.68
C GLY A 129 -2.75 -1.86 17.73
N THR A 130 -2.79 -2.28 16.46
CA THR A 130 -3.74 -1.74 15.47
C THR A 130 -5.16 -2.22 15.79
N THR A 131 -6.08 -1.26 15.92
CA THR A 131 -7.51 -1.53 16.12
C THR A 131 -8.30 -1.28 14.82
N PRO A 132 -9.47 -1.93 14.62
CA PRO A 132 -10.34 -1.65 13.47
C PRO A 132 -10.69 -0.16 13.35
N GLN A 133 -11.07 0.46 14.45
CA GLN A 133 -11.41 1.89 14.48
C GLN A 133 -10.22 2.78 14.10
N GLY A 134 -9.03 2.51 14.65
CA GLY A 134 -7.81 3.26 14.35
C GLY A 134 -7.43 3.15 12.87
N LEU A 135 -7.52 1.94 12.30
CA LEU A 135 -7.19 1.70 10.91
C LEU A 135 -8.19 2.34 9.95
N LEU A 136 -9.49 2.21 10.20
CA LEU A 136 -10.54 2.86 9.41
C LEU A 136 -10.44 4.38 9.50
N LYS A 137 -10.17 4.91 10.70
CA LYS A 137 -9.94 6.35 10.87
C LYS A 137 -8.72 6.82 10.07
N PHE A 138 -7.63 6.06 10.06
CA PHE A 138 -6.45 6.39 9.27
C PHE A 138 -6.76 6.46 7.77
N MET A 139 -7.59 5.52 7.26
CA MET A 139 -8.04 5.53 5.87
C MET A 139 -8.87 6.79 5.54
N VAL A 140 -9.80 7.16 6.43
CA VAL A 140 -10.65 8.35 6.27
C VAL A 140 -9.83 9.63 6.39
N ASP A 141 -8.90 9.73 7.35
CA ASP A 141 -8.00 10.89 7.48
C ASP A 141 -7.11 11.05 6.22
N THR A 142 -6.67 9.94 5.64
CA THR A 142 -5.93 9.94 4.37
C THR A 142 -6.79 10.46 3.23
N ALA A 143 -8.04 10.00 3.12
CA ALA A 143 -9.01 10.50 2.15
C ALA A 143 -9.26 12.01 2.35
N ALA A 144 -9.50 12.45 3.57
CA ALA A 144 -9.74 13.86 3.88
C ALA A 144 -8.55 14.74 3.46
N LYS A 145 -7.31 14.28 3.71
CA LYS A 145 -6.10 14.99 3.27
C LYS A 145 -5.99 15.04 1.74
N ARG A 146 -6.26 13.94 1.04
CA ARG A 146 -6.17 13.85 -0.41
C ARG A 146 -7.24 14.71 -1.08
N PHE A 147 -8.49 14.57 -0.66
CA PHE A 147 -9.63 15.29 -1.24
C PHE A 147 -9.65 16.77 -0.85
N GLY A 148 -9.10 17.12 0.33
CA GLY A 148 -8.92 18.50 0.77
C GLY A 148 -7.73 19.24 0.16
N ALA A 149 -6.90 18.57 -0.65
CA ALA A 149 -5.78 19.22 -1.32
C ALA A 149 -6.24 20.35 -2.22
N ALA A 150 -5.51 21.48 -2.20
CA ALA A 150 -5.90 22.70 -2.93
C ALA A 150 -6.19 22.45 -4.42
N ARG A 151 -5.45 21.55 -5.08
CA ARG A 151 -5.67 21.16 -6.48
C ARG A 151 -7.05 20.52 -6.70
N ILE A 152 -7.49 19.65 -5.76
CA ILE A 152 -8.78 18.96 -5.85
C ILE A 152 -9.91 19.96 -5.60
N VAL A 153 -9.81 20.78 -4.56
CA VAL A 153 -10.83 21.79 -4.23
C VAL A 153 -10.99 22.81 -5.37
N ALA A 154 -9.89 23.32 -5.91
CA ALA A 154 -9.91 24.26 -7.03
C ALA A 154 -10.44 23.62 -8.32
N GLY A 155 -10.00 22.38 -8.63
CA GLY A 155 -10.46 21.65 -9.81
C GLY A 155 -11.94 21.28 -9.73
N ALA A 156 -12.42 20.80 -8.59
CA ALA A 156 -13.84 20.54 -8.35
C ALA A 156 -14.69 21.81 -8.61
N LYS A 157 -14.28 22.95 -8.03
CA LYS A 157 -14.93 24.24 -8.24
C LYS A 157 -14.94 24.64 -9.72
N ALA A 158 -13.83 24.45 -10.44
CA ALA A 158 -13.74 24.78 -11.88
C ALA A 158 -14.71 23.93 -12.72
N GLN A 159 -15.00 22.70 -12.30
CA GLN A 159 -15.99 21.81 -12.93
C GLN A 159 -17.42 22.01 -12.40
N GLY A 160 -17.66 22.97 -11.52
CA GLY A 160 -18.99 23.20 -10.93
C GLY A 160 -19.44 22.12 -9.94
N LEU A 161 -18.51 21.33 -9.38
CA LEU A 161 -18.79 20.28 -8.43
C LEU A 161 -18.33 20.63 -7.03
N SER A 162 -19.01 20.12 -6.00
CA SER A 162 -18.47 20.03 -4.66
C SER A 162 -17.39 18.94 -4.60
N VAL A 163 -16.51 18.97 -3.59
CA VAL A 163 -15.52 17.89 -3.37
C VAL A 163 -16.21 16.53 -3.23
N TYR A 164 -17.35 16.46 -2.52
CA TYR A 164 -18.10 15.22 -2.38
C TYR A 164 -18.63 14.69 -3.72
N GLN A 165 -19.18 15.55 -4.56
CA GLN A 165 -19.62 15.20 -5.91
C GLN A 165 -18.45 14.76 -6.80
N THR A 166 -17.28 15.37 -6.62
CA THR A 166 -16.06 14.95 -7.32
C THR A 166 -15.67 13.53 -6.93
N VAL A 167 -15.75 13.16 -5.64
CA VAL A 167 -15.47 11.79 -5.17
C VAL A 167 -16.49 10.80 -5.74
N ILE A 168 -17.79 11.18 -5.81
CA ILE A 168 -18.81 10.35 -6.44
C ILE A 168 -18.47 10.11 -7.92
N ALA A 169 -18.21 11.16 -8.69
CA ALA A 169 -17.85 11.05 -10.10
C ALA A 169 -16.58 10.24 -10.31
N ALA A 170 -15.56 10.46 -9.47
CA ALA A 170 -14.31 9.71 -9.52
C ALA A 170 -14.50 8.21 -9.21
N SER A 171 -15.42 7.84 -8.31
CA SER A 171 -15.72 6.44 -8.03
C SER A 171 -16.38 5.73 -9.23
N ILE A 172 -17.16 6.46 -10.05
CA ILE A 172 -17.70 5.96 -11.30
C ILE A 172 -16.58 5.81 -12.34
N VAL A 173 -15.78 6.87 -12.56
CA VAL A 173 -14.66 6.85 -13.51
C VAL A 173 -13.69 5.71 -13.21
N GLN A 174 -13.36 5.48 -11.91
CA GLN A 174 -12.52 4.38 -11.46
C GLN A 174 -13.10 3.01 -11.80
N ALA A 175 -14.43 2.88 -11.84
CA ALA A 175 -15.11 1.62 -12.13
C ALA A 175 -15.31 1.37 -13.64
N GLU A 176 -15.18 2.41 -14.48
CA GLU A 176 -15.45 2.36 -15.93
C GLU A 176 -14.17 2.33 -16.77
N ALA A 177 -13.00 2.66 -16.20
CA ALA A 177 -11.74 2.69 -16.95
C ALA A 177 -10.54 2.29 -16.11
N ASP A 178 -9.58 1.58 -16.73
CA ASP A 178 -8.39 1.03 -16.06
C ASP A 178 -7.12 1.85 -16.32
N ASN A 179 -7.16 2.82 -17.25
CA ASN A 179 -6.01 3.63 -17.60
C ASN A 179 -6.32 5.14 -17.52
N PRO A 180 -5.33 6.00 -17.24
CA PRO A 180 -5.55 7.43 -17.02
C PRO A 180 -6.12 8.17 -18.23
N GLU A 181 -5.81 7.75 -19.46
CA GLU A 181 -6.28 8.39 -20.68
C GLU A 181 -7.78 8.17 -20.85
N ASP A 182 -8.24 6.92 -20.73
CA ASP A 182 -9.67 6.61 -20.81
C ASP A 182 -10.43 7.17 -19.61
N MET A 183 -9.85 7.16 -18.40
CA MET A 183 -10.44 7.83 -17.24
C MET A 183 -10.74 9.30 -17.53
N ALA A 184 -9.83 10.03 -18.16
CA ALA A 184 -10.03 11.44 -18.50
C ALA A 184 -11.13 11.65 -19.56
N LYS A 185 -11.27 10.73 -20.52
CA LYS A 185 -12.35 10.75 -21.51
C LYS A 185 -13.71 10.33 -20.92
N VAL A 186 -13.74 9.29 -20.07
CA VAL A 186 -14.95 8.88 -19.33
C VAL A 186 -15.43 10.02 -18.43
N ALA A 187 -14.52 10.68 -17.70
CA ALA A 187 -14.84 11.86 -16.91
C ALA A 187 -15.46 12.98 -17.78
N ARG A 188 -14.95 13.19 -18.99
CA ARG A 188 -15.55 14.14 -19.94
C ARG A 188 -16.98 13.73 -20.33
N VAL A 189 -17.22 12.46 -20.62
CA VAL A 189 -18.59 11.96 -20.89
C VAL A 189 -19.52 12.23 -19.70
N VAL A 190 -19.07 11.93 -18.48
CA VAL A 190 -19.85 12.20 -17.25
C VAL A 190 -20.20 13.69 -17.15
N HIS A 191 -19.23 14.58 -17.31
CA HIS A 191 -19.45 16.03 -17.28
C HIS A 191 -20.42 16.51 -18.36
N ASN A 192 -20.24 16.02 -19.60
CA ASN A 192 -21.09 16.41 -20.72
C ASN A 192 -22.54 15.96 -20.51
N ARG A 193 -22.75 14.74 -20.01
CA ARG A 193 -24.10 14.23 -19.69
C ARG A 193 -24.73 14.99 -18.54
N LEU A 194 -23.97 15.28 -17.47
CA LEU A 194 -24.48 16.10 -16.35
C LEU A 194 -24.90 17.49 -16.82
N ALA A 195 -24.06 18.17 -17.62
CA ALA A 195 -24.35 19.50 -18.15
C ALA A 195 -25.60 19.53 -19.06
N ARG A 196 -25.89 18.42 -19.77
CA ARG A 196 -27.06 18.29 -20.64
C ARG A 196 -28.29 17.70 -19.91
N GLY A 197 -28.20 17.44 -18.62
CA GLY A 197 -29.28 16.80 -17.85
C GLY A 197 -29.62 15.41 -18.35
N MET A 198 -28.66 14.69 -18.95
CA MET A 198 -28.80 13.31 -19.40
C MET A 198 -28.62 12.33 -18.23
N ALA A 199 -29.25 11.16 -18.33
CA ALA A 199 -28.95 10.02 -17.46
C ALA A 199 -27.51 9.52 -17.70
N LEU A 200 -26.76 9.17 -16.64
CA LEU A 200 -25.37 8.73 -16.79
C LEU A 200 -25.25 7.34 -17.44
N GLN A 201 -26.20 6.43 -17.19
CA GLN A 201 -26.28 5.07 -17.76
C GLN A 201 -24.96 4.30 -17.59
N MET A 202 -24.48 4.22 -16.35
CA MET A 202 -23.25 3.52 -15.99
C MET A 202 -23.58 2.18 -15.31
N ASP A 203 -23.12 1.07 -15.90
CA ASP A 203 -23.35 -0.28 -15.38
C ASP A 203 -22.76 -0.48 -13.99
N SER A 204 -21.63 0.17 -13.72
CA SER A 204 -20.98 0.14 -12.40
C SER A 204 -21.90 0.58 -11.27
N THR A 205 -22.80 1.56 -11.52
CA THR A 205 -23.76 2.06 -10.54
C THR A 205 -24.88 1.05 -10.27
N LEU A 206 -25.35 0.33 -11.30
CA LEU A 206 -26.29 -0.78 -11.16
C LEU A 206 -25.66 -1.94 -10.40
N ASN A 207 -24.44 -2.32 -10.77
CA ASN A 207 -23.70 -3.37 -10.09
C ASN A 207 -23.47 -3.05 -8.60
N TYR A 208 -23.28 -1.77 -8.27
CA TYR A 208 -23.22 -1.35 -6.87
C TYR A 208 -24.57 -1.54 -6.17
N ALA A 209 -25.67 -1.09 -6.80
CA ALA A 209 -27.03 -1.21 -6.29
C ALA A 209 -27.42 -2.68 -6.01
N LEU A 210 -27.03 -3.59 -6.92
CA LEU A 210 -27.31 -5.01 -6.83
C LEU A 210 -26.30 -5.80 -5.98
N GLY A 211 -25.27 -5.12 -5.43
CA GLY A 211 -24.26 -5.75 -4.59
C GLY A 211 -23.36 -6.74 -5.32
N ARG A 212 -23.30 -6.69 -6.65
CA ARG A 212 -22.52 -7.59 -7.52
C ARG A 212 -21.40 -6.85 -8.26
N SER A 213 -20.52 -7.61 -8.93
CA SER A 213 -19.47 -7.11 -9.82
C SER A 213 -19.48 -8.02 -11.06
N THR A 214 -20.40 -7.77 -11.98
CA THR A 214 -20.53 -8.52 -13.22
C THR A 214 -20.43 -7.57 -14.40
N VAL A 215 -19.96 -8.07 -15.55
CA VAL A 215 -19.91 -7.30 -16.80
C VAL A 215 -21.29 -7.30 -17.48
N ASP A 216 -22.15 -8.28 -17.14
CA ASP A 216 -23.46 -8.43 -17.77
C ASP A 216 -24.53 -7.66 -16.99
N THR A 217 -25.07 -6.62 -17.61
CA THR A 217 -26.25 -5.87 -17.14
C THR A 217 -27.42 -6.24 -18.04
N SER A 218 -28.45 -6.84 -17.47
CA SER A 218 -29.66 -7.19 -18.21
C SER A 218 -30.58 -5.97 -18.41
N TYR A 219 -31.48 -6.06 -19.37
CA TYR A 219 -32.49 -5.01 -19.58
C TYR A 219 -33.38 -4.81 -18.34
N GLU A 220 -33.70 -5.88 -17.61
CA GLU A 220 -34.46 -5.83 -16.36
C GLU A 220 -33.69 -5.06 -15.29
N ASP A 221 -32.35 -5.25 -15.20
CA ASP A 221 -31.50 -4.53 -14.26
C ASP A 221 -31.58 -3.02 -14.48
N THR A 222 -31.63 -2.55 -15.74
CA THR A 222 -31.71 -1.10 -16.04
C THR A 222 -33.00 -0.45 -15.59
N ARG A 223 -34.03 -1.23 -15.20
CA ARG A 223 -35.36 -0.75 -14.79
C ARG A 223 -35.62 -0.86 -13.30
N ILE A 224 -34.67 -1.31 -12.50
CA ILE A 224 -34.88 -1.42 -11.05
C ILE A 224 -35.06 -0.03 -10.41
N ARG A 225 -35.99 0.07 -9.47
CA ARG A 225 -36.19 1.29 -8.68
C ARG A 225 -35.17 1.37 -7.58
N ASN A 226 -34.00 1.98 -7.86
CA ASN A 226 -32.91 2.14 -6.91
C ASN A 226 -32.33 3.54 -7.04
N PRO A 227 -31.92 4.21 -5.91
CA PRO A 227 -31.27 5.53 -5.97
C PRO A 227 -29.96 5.56 -6.78
N TYR A 228 -29.28 4.42 -6.91
CA TYR A 228 -28.05 4.29 -7.68
C TYR A 228 -28.28 3.93 -9.15
N ASN A 229 -29.53 3.68 -9.58
CA ASN A 229 -29.80 3.37 -10.98
C ASN A 229 -29.69 4.62 -11.85
N THR A 230 -28.54 4.83 -12.47
CA THR A 230 -28.25 5.96 -13.34
C THR A 230 -28.82 5.81 -14.75
N TYR A 231 -29.56 4.73 -15.07
CA TYR A 231 -30.41 4.60 -16.27
C TYR A 231 -31.71 5.32 -16.08
N GLU A 232 -32.36 5.18 -14.91
CA GLU A 232 -33.64 5.76 -14.56
C GLU A 232 -33.54 7.15 -13.96
N ARG A 233 -32.40 7.42 -13.24
CA ARG A 233 -32.18 8.68 -12.52
C ARG A 233 -31.11 9.51 -13.19
N LYS A 234 -31.43 10.79 -13.41
CA LYS A 234 -30.47 11.78 -13.87
C LYS A 234 -29.59 12.27 -12.71
N GLY A 235 -28.39 12.71 -13.05
CA GLY A 235 -27.41 13.22 -12.08
C GLY A 235 -26.54 12.13 -11.48
N LEU A 236 -25.74 12.52 -10.48
CA LEU A 236 -24.86 11.60 -9.74
C LEU A 236 -25.68 10.75 -8.77
N PRO A 237 -25.25 9.51 -8.47
CA PRO A 237 -25.82 8.71 -7.40
C PRO A 237 -25.62 9.37 -6.04
N PRO A 238 -26.35 8.94 -4.98
CA PRO A 238 -26.34 9.63 -3.68
C PRO A 238 -25.00 9.55 -2.94
N THR A 239 -24.21 8.50 -3.20
CA THR A 239 -22.88 8.33 -2.59
C THR A 239 -21.89 7.78 -3.62
N PRO A 240 -20.58 7.79 -3.33
CA PRO A 240 -19.62 7.01 -4.10
C PRO A 240 -20.01 5.53 -4.16
N ILE A 241 -19.57 4.83 -5.21
CA ILE A 241 -19.82 3.40 -5.43
C ILE A 241 -18.59 2.52 -5.18
N GLY A 242 -17.51 3.12 -4.70
CA GLY A 242 -16.23 2.53 -4.35
C GLY A 242 -15.23 3.60 -3.96
N ASN A 243 -14.03 3.21 -3.61
CA ASN A 243 -12.96 4.12 -3.16
C ASN A 243 -12.06 4.47 -4.35
N PRO A 244 -12.14 5.70 -4.90
CA PRO A 244 -11.36 6.10 -6.06
C PRO A 244 -9.90 6.37 -5.69
N GLY A 245 -8.98 6.14 -6.64
CA GLY A 245 -7.60 6.55 -6.55
C GLY A 245 -7.34 7.98 -7.01
N ASP A 246 -6.09 8.42 -6.91
CA ASP A 246 -5.67 9.77 -7.31
C ASP A 246 -5.89 10.01 -8.82
N GLN A 247 -5.71 8.98 -9.67
CA GLN A 247 -5.86 9.11 -11.12
C GLN A 247 -7.32 9.42 -11.53
N ALA A 248 -8.28 8.72 -10.93
CA ALA A 248 -9.70 8.97 -11.18
C ALA A 248 -10.14 10.37 -10.67
N LEU A 249 -9.61 10.81 -9.52
CA LEU A 249 -9.84 12.17 -9.02
C LEU A 249 -9.28 13.22 -9.99
N ASP A 250 -8.05 13.02 -10.46
CA ASP A 250 -7.40 13.94 -11.41
C ASP A 250 -8.14 13.97 -12.75
N ALA A 251 -8.66 12.84 -13.23
CA ALA A 251 -9.50 12.76 -14.42
C ALA A 251 -10.77 13.61 -14.29
N VAL A 252 -11.45 13.55 -13.14
CA VAL A 252 -12.69 14.32 -12.93
C VAL A 252 -12.43 15.84 -12.83
N ILE A 253 -11.34 16.27 -12.18
CA ILE A 253 -11.04 17.69 -12.03
C ILE A 253 -10.35 18.31 -13.26
N ARG A 254 -9.78 17.49 -14.14
CA ARG A 254 -9.08 17.89 -15.37
C ARG A 254 -9.42 16.92 -16.50
N PRO A 255 -10.69 16.79 -16.90
CA PRO A 255 -11.08 15.89 -17.96
C PRO A 255 -10.48 16.34 -19.30
N THR A 256 -10.21 15.38 -20.19
CA THR A 256 -9.80 15.67 -21.57
C THR A 256 -10.88 16.50 -22.30
N ASP A 257 -10.49 17.44 -23.12
CA ASP A 257 -11.44 18.20 -23.91
C ASP A 257 -12.10 17.32 -24.98
N GLY A 258 -13.41 17.48 -25.17
CA GLY A 258 -14.20 16.72 -26.13
C GLY A 258 -15.69 16.89 -25.90
N ASP A 259 -16.47 16.52 -26.89
CA ASP A 259 -17.94 16.62 -26.91
C ASP A 259 -18.64 15.27 -26.71
N TRP A 260 -17.87 14.20 -26.39
CA TRP A 260 -18.36 12.83 -26.27
C TRP A 260 -19.50 12.71 -25.26
N LEU A 261 -20.46 11.85 -25.66
CA LEU A 261 -21.63 11.51 -24.85
C LEU A 261 -21.72 10.02 -24.59
N TYR A 262 -21.04 9.21 -25.40
CA TYR A 262 -21.11 7.76 -25.39
C TYR A 262 -19.70 7.18 -25.45
N PHE A 263 -19.54 6.03 -24.80
CA PHE A 263 -18.36 5.20 -24.96
C PHE A 263 -18.70 3.72 -24.82
N VAL A 264 -17.89 2.87 -25.38
CA VAL A 264 -17.94 1.41 -25.23
C VAL A 264 -16.55 0.83 -25.50
N THR A 265 -16.11 -0.12 -24.70
CA THR A 265 -14.88 -0.86 -24.91
C THR A 265 -15.17 -2.04 -25.82
N VAL A 266 -14.84 -1.93 -27.09
CA VAL A 266 -15.16 -2.93 -28.14
C VAL A 266 -14.24 -4.16 -28.08
N ALA A 267 -13.02 -3.97 -27.58
CA ALA A 267 -12.03 -5.02 -27.32
C ALA A 267 -11.09 -4.57 -26.18
N PRO A 268 -10.34 -5.46 -25.55
CA PRO A 268 -9.35 -5.08 -24.54
C PRO A 268 -8.41 -4.00 -25.06
N GLY A 269 -8.38 -2.83 -24.40
CA GLY A 269 -7.56 -1.67 -24.79
C GLY A 269 -8.12 -0.82 -25.93
N ASP A 270 -9.30 -1.13 -26.48
CA ASP A 270 -9.98 -0.32 -27.52
C ASP A 270 -11.31 0.22 -26.97
N THR A 271 -11.25 1.36 -26.28
CA THR A 271 -12.42 2.10 -25.83
C THR A 271 -12.73 3.23 -26.80
N ARG A 272 -13.90 3.20 -27.41
CA ARG A 272 -14.36 4.18 -28.40
C ARG A 272 -15.30 5.19 -27.80
N PHE A 273 -15.04 6.46 -28.08
CA PHE A 273 -15.79 7.59 -27.60
C PHE A 273 -16.44 8.34 -28.77
N THR A 274 -17.69 8.77 -28.61
CA THR A 274 -18.40 9.53 -29.65
C THR A 274 -19.48 10.42 -29.06
N ALA A 275 -19.81 11.52 -29.77
CA ALA A 275 -20.99 12.33 -29.52
C ALA A 275 -22.23 11.82 -30.28
N ASP A 276 -22.03 11.04 -31.34
CA ASP A 276 -23.07 10.56 -32.25
C ASP A 276 -23.64 9.23 -31.76
N TYR A 277 -24.98 9.19 -31.59
CA TYR A 277 -25.67 7.98 -31.13
C TYR A 277 -25.69 6.85 -32.17
N ALA A 278 -25.77 7.16 -33.48
CA ALA A 278 -25.74 6.12 -34.51
C ALA A 278 -24.39 5.43 -34.54
N ARG A 279 -23.29 6.22 -34.43
CA ARG A 279 -21.94 5.68 -34.29
C ARG A 279 -21.76 4.86 -33.02
N HIS A 280 -22.37 5.27 -31.92
CA HIS A 280 -22.36 4.47 -30.70
C HIS A 280 -23.04 3.12 -30.89
N GLN A 281 -24.19 3.08 -31.58
CA GLN A 281 -24.89 1.82 -31.86
C GLN A 281 -24.06 0.86 -32.73
N GLU A 282 -23.31 1.38 -33.72
CA GLU A 282 -22.35 0.59 -34.52
C GLU A 282 -21.25 -0.02 -33.59
N ASN A 283 -20.66 0.79 -32.71
CA ASN A 283 -19.64 0.32 -31.78
C ASN A 283 -20.20 -0.74 -30.81
N VAL A 284 -21.44 -0.58 -30.33
CA VAL A 284 -22.12 -1.58 -29.48
C VAL A 284 -22.39 -2.89 -30.25
N ALA A 285 -22.77 -2.80 -31.53
CA ALA A 285 -22.92 -3.99 -32.38
C ALA A 285 -21.62 -4.77 -32.54
N GLU A 286 -20.50 -4.05 -32.74
CA GLU A 286 -19.16 -4.65 -32.80
C GLU A 286 -18.76 -5.30 -31.47
N PHE A 287 -18.99 -4.61 -30.33
CA PHE A 287 -18.78 -5.17 -29.01
C PHE A 287 -19.53 -6.49 -28.80
N ASN A 288 -20.82 -6.53 -29.18
CA ASN A 288 -21.63 -7.74 -29.07
C ASN A 288 -21.14 -8.88 -29.98
N ALA A 289 -20.68 -8.58 -31.18
CA ALA A 289 -20.09 -9.56 -32.10
C ALA A 289 -18.80 -10.16 -31.53
N ASN A 290 -17.90 -9.32 -31.01
CA ASN A 290 -16.63 -9.76 -30.40
C ASN A 290 -16.89 -10.67 -29.19
N ARG A 291 -17.83 -10.30 -28.31
CA ARG A 291 -18.24 -11.16 -27.17
C ARG A 291 -18.87 -12.49 -27.59
N GLY A 292 -19.62 -12.49 -28.67
CA GLY A 292 -20.19 -13.72 -29.23
C GLY A 292 -19.10 -14.69 -29.70
N ALA A 293 -18.05 -14.17 -30.32
CA ALA A 293 -16.90 -14.96 -30.80
C ALA A 293 -16.05 -15.55 -29.67
N GLU A 294 -15.96 -14.87 -28.52
CA GLU A 294 -15.21 -15.36 -27.32
C GLU A 294 -15.93 -16.48 -26.56
N ARG A 295 -17.25 -16.63 -26.76
CA ARG A 295 -18.10 -17.60 -26.05
C ARG A 295 -18.42 -18.88 -26.85
N GLY A 296 -18.09 -18.92 -28.13
CA GLY A 296 -18.27 -20.03 -29.04
C GLY A 296 -16.99 -20.79 -29.29
#